data_150db41644a78efe0ea20b9053ab9e8f
#
_entry.id   150db41644a78efe0ea20b9053ab9e8f
#
_cell.length_a   1.000
_cell.length_b   1.000
_cell.length_c   1.000
_cell.angle_alpha   90.00
_cell.angle_beta   90.00
_cell.angle_gamma   90.00
#
_symmetry.space_group_name_H-M   'P 1'
#
loop_
_entity.id
_entity.type
_entity.pdbx_description
1 polymer ?
#
loop_
_entity_poly.entity_id
_entity_poly.type
_entity_poly.pdbx_seq_one_letter_code
_entity_poly.pdbx_strand_id
1 'polypeptide(L)'
;RDWKNYAIHPLVRFGYEKREIVLKYGIWEYIKNSIDSNRYLEIWLNEYYIEGLVAYKKSTHFHESLIYGYDEDNRSIQMLSVYNGKLKALNVSLEALTSAWSEPLECCAIINSLEYSPDENGYKLDVVHICKELQNYLQGRNSTEEYMYIAQKEEGVFGLKVYDDILNTDIGRQEFLSDVRIPYLLKEHKECMKLRIDYLYDYEILSSIEYFKIDSIMQSILQMSKVVLNLVLKNMILEKKQTQDKICDIIKNIKEQEQESYAYLLNALKKYEESKCLLQLP
;
A
#
# COMPACT_ATOMS: atom_id res chain seq x y z
N ARG A 1 10.81 1.30 9.92
CA ARG A 1 9.51 1.95 9.66
C ARG A 1 8.51 1.37 10.64
N ASP A 2 7.94 2.23 11.46
CA ASP A 2 6.95 1.81 12.46
C ASP A 2 5.63 1.45 11.77
N TRP A 3 5.25 0.20 11.87
CA TRP A 3 4.01 -0.39 11.36
C TRP A 3 2.74 0.16 12.02
N LYS A 4 2.89 1.05 12.97
CA LYS A 4 1.78 1.65 13.74
C LYS A 4 0.89 2.60 12.94
N ASN A 5 1.22 2.85 11.69
CA ASN A 5 0.56 3.86 10.85
C ASN A 5 -0.29 3.27 9.71
N TYR A 6 -0.77 2.03 9.84
CA TYR A 6 -1.80 1.57 8.92
C TYR A 6 -3.03 2.46 9.06
N ALA A 7 -3.40 3.10 7.96
CA ALA A 7 -4.72 3.67 7.85
C ALA A 7 -5.72 2.54 8.13
N ILE A 8 -6.43 2.63 9.24
CA ILE A 8 -7.39 1.60 9.66
C ILE A 8 -8.42 1.49 8.55
N HIS A 9 -8.42 0.37 7.84
CA HIS A 9 -9.42 0.12 6.82
C HIS A 9 -10.80 0.05 7.52
N PRO A 10 -11.83 0.76 7.07
CA PRO A 10 -13.12 0.83 7.78
C PRO A 10 -13.82 -0.53 7.94
N LEU A 11 -13.41 -1.52 7.16
CA LEU A 11 -13.93 -2.90 7.23
C LEU A 11 -13.06 -3.83 8.09
N VAL A 12 -12.01 -3.32 8.72
CA VAL A 12 -11.07 -4.13 9.49
C VAL A 12 -10.85 -3.52 10.86
N ARG A 13 -11.16 -4.28 11.92
CA ARG A 13 -10.72 -3.96 13.27
C ARG A 13 -9.30 -4.45 13.44
N PHE A 14 -8.47 -3.57 13.97
CA PHE A 14 -7.07 -3.82 14.21
C PHE A 14 -6.81 -3.95 15.71
N GLY A 15 -6.12 -5.01 16.12
CA GLY A 15 -5.66 -5.22 17.49
C GLY A 15 -4.21 -5.69 17.50
N TYR A 16 -3.60 -5.72 18.66
CA TYR A 16 -2.27 -6.28 18.83
C TYR A 16 -2.12 -6.95 20.20
N GLU A 17 -1.20 -7.91 20.29
CA GLU A 17 -0.79 -8.50 21.55
C GLU A 17 0.74 -8.55 21.64
N LYS A 18 1.27 -8.40 22.84
CA LYS A 18 2.70 -8.49 23.09
C LYS A 18 3.18 -9.93 23.02
N ARG A 19 4.33 -10.14 22.38
CA ARG A 19 4.98 -11.43 22.27
C ARG A 19 5.11 -12.17 23.62
N GLU A 20 5.54 -11.47 24.66
CA GLU A 20 5.72 -12.06 26.01
C GLU A 20 4.41 -12.65 26.56
N ILE A 21 3.27 -12.03 26.25
CA ILE A 21 1.95 -12.51 26.64
C ILE A 21 1.58 -13.75 25.84
N VAL A 22 1.76 -13.70 24.52
CA VAL A 22 1.47 -14.85 23.64
C VAL A 22 2.35 -16.06 24.00
N LEU A 23 3.62 -15.86 24.29
CA LEU A 23 4.52 -16.95 24.70
C LEU A 23 4.10 -17.55 26.05
N LYS A 24 3.59 -16.74 26.97
CA LYS A 24 3.09 -17.21 28.30
C LYS A 24 1.87 -18.10 28.16
N TYR A 25 0.96 -17.80 27.24
CA TYR A 25 -0.26 -18.58 27.00
C TYR A 25 -0.07 -19.70 25.97
N GLY A 26 1.03 -19.70 25.22
CA GLY A 26 1.34 -20.62 24.14
C GLY A 26 0.87 -20.10 22.78
N ILE A 27 1.81 -20.02 21.85
CA ILE A 27 1.54 -19.49 20.49
C ILE A 27 0.46 -20.29 19.74
N TRP A 28 0.43 -21.61 19.91
CA TRP A 28 -0.55 -22.47 19.29
C TRP A 28 -1.97 -22.11 19.70
N GLU A 29 -2.24 -22.05 21.00
CA GLU A 29 -3.55 -21.73 21.53
C GLU A 29 -3.96 -20.30 21.18
N TYR A 30 -3.02 -19.36 21.14
CA TYR A 30 -3.28 -18.00 20.72
C TYR A 30 -3.74 -17.93 19.25
N ILE A 31 -3.06 -18.66 18.35
CA ILE A 31 -3.42 -18.72 16.93
C ILE A 31 -4.80 -19.37 16.77
N LYS A 32 -5.03 -20.54 17.37
CA LYS A 32 -6.34 -21.23 17.32
C LYS A 32 -7.46 -20.29 17.74
N ASN A 33 -7.38 -19.76 18.95
CA ASN A 33 -8.41 -18.87 19.50
C ASN A 33 -8.65 -17.62 18.61
N SER A 34 -7.60 -17.11 17.99
CA SER A 34 -7.72 -15.96 17.08
C SER A 34 -8.46 -16.33 15.79
N ILE A 35 -8.06 -17.42 15.13
CA ILE A 35 -8.70 -17.89 13.90
C ILE A 35 -10.14 -18.33 14.15
N ASP A 36 -10.41 -19.07 15.22
CA ASP A 36 -11.77 -19.48 15.60
C ASP A 36 -12.67 -18.28 15.94
N SER A 37 -12.08 -17.16 16.31
CA SER A 37 -12.76 -15.88 16.52
C SER A 37 -12.81 -14.99 15.27
N ASN A 38 -12.58 -15.54 14.08
CA ASN A 38 -12.52 -14.82 12.79
C ASN A 38 -11.48 -13.69 12.75
N ARG A 39 -10.35 -13.86 13.43
CA ARG A 39 -9.23 -12.93 13.42
C ARG A 39 -8.04 -13.53 12.70
N TYR A 40 -7.56 -12.86 11.69
CA TYR A 40 -6.28 -13.16 11.05
C TYR A 40 -5.15 -12.53 11.85
N LEU A 41 -3.94 -13.09 11.75
CA LEU A 41 -2.79 -12.61 12.51
C LEU A 41 -1.67 -12.20 11.57
N GLU A 42 -1.14 -11.01 11.75
CA GLU A 42 0.07 -10.54 11.09
C GLU A 42 1.25 -10.67 12.06
N ILE A 43 2.30 -11.34 11.63
CA ILE A 43 3.45 -11.69 12.45
C ILE A 43 4.74 -11.49 11.65
N TRP A 44 5.78 -10.97 12.29
CA TRP A 44 7.13 -10.91 11.73
C TRP A 44 7.89 -12.18 12.06
N LEU A 45 8.41 -12.84 11.04
CA LEU A 45 9.10 -14.12 11.15
C LEU A 45 10.48 -14.05 10.51
N ASN A 46 11.45 -14.76 11.09
CA ASN A 46 12.72 -15.02 10.44
C ASN A 46 12.55 -16.12 9.39
N GLU A 47 12.57 -15.75 8.13
CA GLU A 47 12.40 -16.67 6.99
C GLU A 47 13.44 -17.78 6.93
N TYR A 48 14.57 -17.65 7.66
CA TYR A 48 15.58 -18.71 7.74
C TYR A 48 14.99 -20.07 8.17
N TYR A 49 13.94 -20.06 9.00
CA TYR A 49 13.29 -21.27 9.52
C TYR A 49 12.10 -21.74 8.68
N ILE A 50 11.66 -20.96 7.68
CA ILE A 50 10.42 -21.23 6.94
C ILE A 50 10.73 -21.86 5.59
N GLU A 51 10.45 -23.16 5.46
CA GLU A 51 10.61 -23.88 4.20
C GLU A 51 9.73 -23.30 3.10
N GLY A 52 10.29 -23.18 1.90
CA GLY A 52 9.59 -22.62 0.73
C GLY A 52 9.75 -21.11 0.57
N LEU A 53 10.44 -20.40 1.47
CA LEU A 53 10.84 -19.01 1.30
C LEU A 53 12.29 -18.87 0.81
N VAL A 54 12.64 -17.70 0.27
CA VAL A 54 13.93 -17.47 -0.41
C VAL A 54 15.11 -17.61 0.56
N ALA A 55 14.95 -17.10 1.79
CA ALA A 55 15.99 -17.09 2.81
C ALA A 55 16.14 -18.41 3.59
N TYR A 56 15.28 -19.42 3.35
CA TYR A 56 15.30 -20.70 4.07
C TYR A 56 16.69 -21.34 4.10
N LYS A 57 17.23 -21.54 5.30
CA LYS A 57 18.57 -22.10 5.59
C LYS A 57 19.73 -21.39 4.88
N LYS A 58 19.53 -20.14 4.42
CA LYS A 58 20.55 -19.37 3.70
C LYS A 58 20.99 -18.13 4.46
N SER A 59 20.03 -17.32 4.92
CA SER A 59 20.30 -16.04 5.56
C SER A 59 19.18 -15.66 6.54
N THR A 60 19.53 -14.93 7.57
CA THR A 60 18.54 -14.27 8.44
C THR A 60 17.84 -13.18 7.64
N HIS A 61 16.53 -13.30 7.52
CA HIS A 61 15.67 -12.30 6.86
C HIS A 61 14.34 -12.25 7.58
N PHE A 62 14.01 -11.08 8.14
CA PHE A 62 12.74 -10.87 8.83
C PHE A 62 11.74 -10.22 7.89
N HIS A 63 10.58 -10.85 7.76
CA HIS A 63 9.51 -10.35 6.94
C HIS A 63 8.16 -10.64 7.59
N GLU A 64 7.16 -9.80 7.29
CA GLU A 64 5.79 -10.02 7.74
C GLU A 64 5.12 -11.15 6.99
N SER A 65 4.28 -11.87 7.70
CA SER A 65 3.45 -12.95 7.17
C SER A 65 2.06 -12.88 7.78
N LEU A 66 1.04 -13.27 7.01
CA LEU A 66 -0.35 -13.32 7.45
C LEU A 66 -0.74 -14.76 7.76
N ILE A 67 -1.08 -15.05 9.00
CA ILE A 67 -1.68 -16.33 9.42
C ILE A 67 -3.18 -16.24 9.22
N TYR A 68 -3.74 -17.17 8.44
CA TYR A 68 -5.17 -17.20 8.10
C TYR A 68 -5.88 -18.51 8.46
N GLY A 69 -5.14 -19.50 8.96
CA GLY A 69 -5.70 -20.78 9.34
C GLY A 69 -4.69 -21.66 10.08
N TYR A 70 -5.16 -22.81 10.52
CA TYR A 70 -4.35 -23.85 11.13
C TYR A 70 -4.89 -25.23 10.75
N ASP A 71 -4.06 -26.25 10.92
CA ASP A 71 -4.41 -27.67 10.79
C ASP A 71 -4.05 -28.36 12.11
N GLU A 72 -5.08 -28.82 12.83
CA GLU A 72 -4.91 -29.42 14.16
C GLU A 72 -4.25 -30.80 14.10
N ASP A 73 -4.62 -31.61 13.10
CA ASP A 73 -4.13 -32.98 12.95
C ASP A 73 -2.61 -32.99 12.66
N ASN A 74 -2.16 -32.08 11.81
CA ASN A 74 -0.77 -31.94 11.43
C ASN A 74 0.00 -30.93 12.29
N ARG A 75 -0.64 -30.25 13.24
CA ARG A 75 -0.09 -29.14 14.03
C ARG A 75 0.68 -28.13 13.16
N SER A 76 0.03 -27.70 12.08
CA SER A 76 0.61 -26.76 11.13
C SER A 76 -0.24 -25.49 10.99
N ILE A 77 0.41 -24.42 10.55
CA ILE A 77 -0.16 -23.11 10.40
C ILE A 77 -0.25 -22.79 8.92
N GLN A 78 -1.42 -22.30 8.50
CA GLN A 78 -1.66 -21.82 7.16
C GLN A 78 -1.35 -20.32 7.11
N MET A 79 -0.38 -19.93 6.29
CA MET A 79 0.07 -18.54 6.20
C MET A 79 0.31 -18.09 4.78
N LEU A 80 0.18 -16.78 4.56
CA LEU A 80 0.63 -16.08 3.35
C LEU A 80 1.93 -15.33 3.66
N SER A 81 2.91 -15.47 2.79
CA SER A 81 4.14 -14.69 2.84
C SER A 81 4.57 -14.28 1.43
N VAL A 82 5.56 -13.40 1.33
CA VAL A 82 6.08 -12.92 0.05
C VAL A 82 7.20 -13.86 -0.45
N TYR A 83 7.06 -14.33 -1.68
CA TYR A 83 8.07 -15.10 -2.37
C TYR A 83 8.29 -14.54 -3.78
N ASN A 84 9.49 -14.03 -4.06
CA ASN A 84 9.82 -13.40 -5.35
C ASN A 84 8.79 -12.34 -5.77
N GLY A 85 8.39 -11.46 -4.84
CA GLY A 85 7.45 -10.36 -5.09
C GLY A 85 5.99 -10.79 -5.26
N LYS A 86 5.64 -12.05 -4.95
CA LYS A 86 4.26 -12.57 -5.02
C LYS A 86 3.84 -13.18 -3.70
N LEU A 87 2.57 -13.05 -3.35
CA LEU A 87 2.01 -13.76 -2.21
C LEU A 87 2.00 -15.27 -2.49
N LYS A 88 2.49 -16.04 -1.52
CA LYS A 88 2.56 -17.50 -1.55
C LYS A 88 1.89 -18.06 -0.29
N ALA A 89 0.96 -18.99 -0.49
CA ALA A 89 0.39 -19.77 0.60
C ALA A 89 1.36 -20.88 1.01
N LEU A 90 1.54 -21.04 2.31
CA LEU A 90 2.44 -22.01 2.93
C LEU A 90 1.72 -22.72 4.08
N ASN A 91 2.05 -24.01 4.26
CA ASN A 91 1.76 -24.75 5.48
C ASN A 91 3.07 -24.90 6.26
N VAL A 92 3.11 -24.33 7.46
CA VAL A 92 4.32 -24.24 8.28
C VAL A 92 4.10 -25.01 9.57
N SER A 93 5.01 -25.90 9.94
CA SER A 93 4.90 -26.62 11.21
C SER A 93 4.97 -25.66 12.39
N LEU A 94 4.29 -25.98 13.50
CA LEU A 94 4.36 -25.20 14.72
C LEU A 94 5.80 -25.01 15.21
N GLU A 95 6.65 -26.02 15.05
CA GLU A 95 8.05 -25.97 15.44
C GLU A 95 8.83 -24.92 14.61
N ALA A 96 8.66 -24.93 13.28
CA ALA A 96 9.29 -23.97 12.39
C ALA A 96 8.81 -22.54 12.67
N LEU A 97 7.50 -22.34 12.89
CA LEU A 97 6.93 -21.05 13.27
C LEU A 97 7.51 -20.55 14.60
N THR A 98 7.56 -21.42 15.61
CA THR A 98 8.10 -21.07 16.92
C THR A 98 9.58 -20.68 16.82
N SER A 99 10.37 -21.42 16.05
CA SER A 99 11.77 -21.10 15.79
C SER A 99 11.93 -19.77 15.05
N ALA A 100 11.11 -19.54 14.03
CA ALA A 100 11.11 -18.30 13.24
C ALA A 100 10.74 -17.05 14.07
N TRP A 101 9.94 -17.23 15.13
CA TRP A 101 9.50 -16.13 16.01
C TRP A 101 10.26 -16.05 17.32
N SER A 102 11.20 -16.95 17.59
CA SER A 102 11.93 -17.03 18.87
C SER A 102 12.94 -15.90 19.09
N GLU A 103 13.44 -15.29 18.03
CA GLU A 103 14.46 -14.23 18.12
C GLU A 103 13.86 -12.92 18.69
N PRO A 104 14.54 -12.31 19.69
CA PRO A 104 14.00 -11.15 20.41
C PRO A 104 14.30 -9.84 19.67
N LEU A 105 13.88 -9.72 18.42
CA LEU A 105 13.97 -8.46 17.69
C LEU A 105 12.76 -7.58 17.96
N GLU A 106 12.96 -6.27 17.85
CA GLU A 106 11.91 -5.27 18.10
C GLU A 106 10.72 -5.46 17.14
N CYS A 107 10.98 -5.81 15.87
CA CYS A 107 9.93 -6.10 14.89
C CYS A 107 9.09 -7.34 15.25
N CYS A 108 9.61 -8.26 16.06
CA CYS A 108 8.91 -9.45 16.53
C CYS A 108 8.28 -9.27 17.91
N ALA A 109 8.28 -8.06 18.48
CA ALA A 109 7.80 -7.81 19.84
C ALA A 109 6.27 -7.90 19.98
N ILE A 110 5.54 -7.80 18.89
CA ILE A 110 4.08 -7.86 18.84
C ILE A 110 3.61 -8.80 17.75
N ILE A 111 2.38 -9.29 17.91
CA ILE A 111 1.58 -9.92 16.86
C ILE A 111 0.32 -9.07 16.66
N ASN A 112 0.04 -8.73 15.43
CA ASN A 112 -1.14 -7.96 15.08
C ASN A 112 -2.32 -8.87 14.79
N SER A 113 -3.52 -8.45 15.12
CA SER A 113 -4.75 -9.15 14.78
C SER A 113 -5.64 -8.28 13.90
N LEU A 114 -6.20 -8.91 12.87
CA LEU A 114 -7.05 -8.30 11.86
C LEU A 114 -8.40 -9.01 11.88
N GLU A 115 -9.45 -8.29 12.23
CA GLU A 115 -10.82 -8.81 12.23
C GLU A 115 -11.62 -8.11 11.14
N TYR A 116 -12.21 -8.89 10.24
CA TYR A 116 -13.15 -8.34 9.26
C TYR A 116 -14.47 -7.99 9.99
N SER A 117 -14.78 -6.73 10.02
CA SER A 117 -15.98 -6.18 10.67
C SER A 117 -16.73 -5.30 9.68
N PRO A 118 -17.51 -5.88 8.76
CA PRO A 118 -18.35 -5.10 7.87
C PRO A 118 -19.34 -4.31 8.69
N ASP A 119 -19.44 -3.01 8.43
CA ASP A 119 -20.55 -2.21 8.93
C ASP A 119 -21.86 -2.80 8.37
N GLU A 120 -22.90 -2.98 9.19
CA GLU A 120 -24.22 -3.49 8.77
C GLU A 120 -24.83 -2.63 7.65
N ASN A 121 -24.43 -1.35 7.55
CA ASN A 121 -24.85 -0.41 6.50
C ASN A 121 -23.93 -0.42 5.27
N GLY A 122 -22.90 -1.26 5.25
CA GLY A 122 -21.87 -1.27 4.22
C GLY A 122 -20.95 -0.05 4.25
N TYR A 123 -19.83 -0.15 3.55
CA TYR A 123 -18.94 0.99 3.37
C TYR A 123 -19.54 1.97 2.37
N LYS A 124 -19.81 3.19 2.82
CA LYS A 124 -20.25 4.27 1.93
C LYS A 124 -19.06 5.04 1.42
N LEU A 125 -19.01 5.22 0.11
CA LEU A 125 -17.97 6.03 -0.53
C LEU A 125 -18.06 7.48 -0.04
N ASP A 126 -17.00 7.97 0.59
CA ASP A 126 -16.87 9.34 1.06
C ASP A 126 -16.20 10.21 -0.01
N VAL A 127 -17.02 10.83 -0.85
CA VAL A 127 -16.54 11.69 -1.95
C VAL A 127 -15.89 12.97 -1.40
N VAL A 128 -16.37 13.47 -0.26
CA VAL A 128 -15.77 14.64 0.41
C VAL A 128 -14.35 14.33 0.85
N HIS A 129 -14.14 13.16 1.44
CA HIS A 129 -12.80 12.70 1.80
C HIS A 129 -11.90 12.52 0.57
N ILE A 130 -12.41 11.94 -0.52
CA ILE A 130 -11.66 11.81 -1.77
C ILE A 130 -11.24 13.18 -2.32
N CYS A 131 -12.14 14.15 -2.31
CA CYS A 131 -11.83 15.53 -2.72
C CYS A 131 -10.69 16.12 -1.89
N LYS A 132 -10.71 15.90 -0.58
CA LYS A 132 -9.69 16.38 0.34
C LYS A 132 -8.32 15.75 0.05
N GLU A 133 -8.28 14.43 -0.12
CA GLU A 133 -7.04 13.71 -0.44
C GLU A 133 -6.46 14.12 -1.80
N LEU A 134 -7.30 14.28 -2.83
CA LEU A 134 -6.87 14.82 -4.12
C LEU A 134 -6.31 16.24 -4.00
N GLN A 135 -6.94 17.08 -3.17
CA GLN A 135 -6.46 18.44 -2.94
C GLN A 135 -5.10 18.45 -2.23
N ASN A 136 -4.92 17.60 -1.20
CA ASN A 136 -3.65 17.43 -0.50
C ASN A 136 -2.56 16.93 -1.47
N TYR A 137 -2.89 15.96 -2.31
CA TYR A 137 -1.98 15.44 -3.34
C TYR A 137 -1.53 16.54 -4.31
N LEU A 138 -2.47 17.31 -4.88
CA LEU A 138 -2.18 18.40 -5.81
C LEU A 138 -1.32 19.51 -5.18
N GLN A 139 -1.52 19.79 -3.89
CA GLN A 139 -0.80 20.82 -3.14
C GLN A 139 0.51 20.32 -2.52
N GLY A 140 0.76 19.01 -2.59
CA GLY A 140 1.92 18.39 -1.93
C GLY A 140 1.90 18.57 -0.42
N ARG A 141 0.73 18.39 0.19
CA ARG A 141 0.54 18.42 1.65
C ARG A 141 0.62 17.01 2.22
N ASN A 142 1.13 16.93 3.45
CA ASN A 142 1.10 15.71 4.23
C ASN A 142 -0.30 15.49 4.82
N SER A 143 -1.08 14.57 4.24
CA SER A 143 -2.42 14.26 4.75
C SER A 143 -2.40 13.57 6.12
N THR A 144 -1.29 12.95 6.53
CA THR A 144 -1.19 12.30 7.85
C THR A 144 -1.24 13.31 9.01
N GLU A 145 -0.93 14.58 8.76
CA GLU A 145 -1.04 15.64 9.76
C GLU A 145 -2.47 15.91 10.20
N GLU A 146 -3.43 15.53 9.39
CA GLU A 146 -4.86 15.79 9.63
C GLU A 146 -5.56 14.66 10.38
N TYR A 147 -4.91 13.49 10.51
CA TYR A 147 -5.48 12.32 11.18
C TYR A 147 -4.99 12.20 12.61
N MET A 148 -5.91 12.38 13.58
CA MET A 148 -5.62 12.32 15.02
C MET A 148 -5.12 10.94 15.50
N TYR A 149 -5.43 9.88 14.77
CA TYR A 149 -5.05 8.51 15.13
C TYR A 149 -3.66 8.10 14.59
N ILE A 150 -3.02 8.94 13.79
CA ILE A 150 -1.65 8.71 13.34
C ILE A 150 -0.71 9.30 14.39
N ALA A 151 -0.13 8.41 15.21
CA ALA A 151 0.73 8.80 16.33
C ALA A 151 2.06 9.41 15.88
N GLN A 152 2.54 9.05 14.70
CA GLN A 152 3.80 9.51 14.15
C GLN A 152 3.58 10.12 12.77
N LYS A 153 3.83 11.43 12.66
CA LYS A 153 3.73 12.14 11.39
C LYS A 153 4.93 11.75 10.52
N GLU A 154 4.67 11.38 9.28
CA GLU A 154 5.75 11.10 8.34
C GLU A 154 6.40 12.42 7.90
N GLU A 155 7.73 12.46 7.94
CA GLU A 155 8.51 13.53 7.32
C GLU A 155 8.82 13.16 5.88
N GLY A 156 8.77 14.12 4.97
CA GLY A 156 9.11 13.88 3.57
C GLY A 156 8.44 14.83 2.58
N VAL A 157 8.53 14.46 1.32
CA VAL A 157 7.91 15.16 0.19
C VAL A 157 6.67 14.39 -0.25
N PHE A 158 5.55 15.07 -0.46
CA PHE A 158 4.25 14.46 -0.71
C PHE A 158 3.62 14.91 -2.02
N GLY A 159 2.72 14.08 -2.56
CA GLY A 159 1.90 14.41 -3.72
C GLY A 159 2.73 14.80 -4.93
N LEU A 160 2.30 15.83 -5.65
CA LEU A 160 2.99 16.29 -6.87
C LEU A 160 4.40 16.85 -6.61
N LYS A 161 4.74 17.25 -5.37
CA LYS A 161 6.08 17.72 -5.04
C LYS A 161 7.14 16.62 -5.10
N VAL A 162 6.76 15.35 -5.04
CA VAL A 162 7.68 14.23 -5.24
C VAL A 162 8.35 14.31 -6.62
N TYR A 163 7.62 14.74 -7.63
CA TYR A 163 8.21 14.95 -8.96
C TYR A 163 9.22 16.08 -8.99
N ASP A 164 8.97 17.17 -8.22
CA ASP A 164 9.92 18.27 -8.11
C ASP A 164 11.21 17.83 -7.43
N ASP A 165 11.11 16.98 -6.43
CA ASP A 165 12.25 16.41 -5.75
C ASP A 165 13.10 15.55 -6.70
N ILE A 166 12.48 14.65 -7.45
CA ILE A 166 13.17 13.83 -8.47
C ILE A 166 13.83 14.70 -9.55
N LEU A 167 13.18 15.77 -9.99
CA LEU A 167 13.64 16.59 -11.10
C LEU A 167 14.73 17.60 -10.69
N ASN A 168 14.64 18.17 -9.48
CA ASN A 168 15.39 19.35 -9.09
C ASN A 168 16.43 19.08 -7.99
N THR A 169 16.41 17.91 -7.33
CA THR A 169 17.42 17.55 -6.32
C THR A 169 18.28 16.40 -6.79
N ASP A 170 19.57 16.43 -6.45
CA ASP A 170 20.49 15.33 -6.78
C ASP A 170 20.14 14.07 -5.96
N ILE A 171 19.70 14.24 -4.71
CA ILE A 171 19.33 13.13 -3.82
C ILE A 171 18.09 12.43 -4.36
N GLY A 172 17.00 13.15 -4.60
CA GLY A 172 15.75 12.56 -5.11
C GLY A 172 15.94 11.88 -6.45
N ARG A 173 16.74 12.47 -7.34
CA ARG A 173 17.09 11.86 -8.63
C ARG A 173 17.91 10.59 -8.47
N GLN A 174 18.93 10.61 -7.62
CA GLN A 174 19.78 9.44 -7.38
C GLN A 174 18.99 8.29 -6.75
N GLU A 175 18.16 8.55 -5.75
CA GLU A 175 17.29 7.54 -5.14
C GLU A 175 16.34 6.93 -6.18
N PHE A 176 15.68 7.78 -6.99
CA PHE A 176 14.77 7.32 -8.04
C PHE A 176 15.45 6.42 -9.08
N LEU A 177 16.68 6.72 -9.45
CA LEU A 177 17.42 5.99 -10.49
C LEU A 177 18.13 4.74 -9.95
N SER A 178 18.39 4.64 -8.65
CA SER A 178 19.12 3.53 -8.04
C SER A 178 18.24 2.47 -7.37
N ASP A 179 16.98 2.81 -7.04
CA ASP A 179 16.05 1.88 -6.40
C ASP A 179 14.83 1.61 -7.30
N VAL A 180 14.82 0.44 -7.94
CA VAL A 180 13.72 0.02 -8.83
C VAL A 180 12.34 -0.01 -8.17
N ARG A 181 12.29 -0.10 -6.83
CA ARG A 181 11.02 -0.10 -6.09
C ARG A 181 10.27 1.22 -6.25
N ILE A 182 10.98 2.35 -6.38
CA ILE A 182 10.37 3.67 -6.48
C ILE A 182 9.60 3.82 -7.81
N PRO A 183 10.19 3.62 -9.00
CA PRO A 183 9.43 3.68 -10.26
C PRO A 183 8.39 2.55 -10.39
N TYR A 184 8.58 1.41 -9.71
CA TYR A 184 7.57 0.38 -9.63
C TYR A 184 6.34 0.85 -8.85
N LEU A 185 6.52 1.46 -7.67
CA LEU A 185 5.45 2.07 -6.87
C LEU A 185 4.75 3.20 -7.64
N LEU A 186 5.50 4.01 -8.39
CA LEU A 186 4.92 5.02 -9.25
C LEU A 186 3.94 4.40 -10.25
N LYS A 187 4.35 3.35 -10.95
CA LYS A 187 3.50 2.61 -11.90
C LYS A 187 2.26 2.04 -11.21
N GLU A 188 2.41 1.36 -10.07
CA GLU A 188 1.28 0.79 -9.32
C GLU A 188 0.30 1.86 -8.85
N HIS A 189 0.81 2.98 -8.36
CA HIS A 189 -0.05 4.12 -8.01
C HIS A 189 -0.92 4.56 -9.20
N LYS A 190 -0.38 4.61 -10.42
CA LYS A 190 -1.17 4.99 -11.61
C LYS A 190 -2.20 3.91 -11.98
N GLU A 191 -1.85 2.64 -11.84
CA GLU A 191 -2.80 1.53 -12.02
C GLU A 191 -3.96 1.61 -11.00
N CYS A 192 -3.64 1.85 -9.73
CA CYS A 192 -4.67 2.03 -8.69
C CYS A 192 -5.55 3.27 -8.94
N MET A 193 -4.95 4.39 -9.38
CA MET A 193 -5.73 5.59 -9.69
C MET A 193 -6.68 5.37 -10.87
N LYS A 194 -6.25 4.62 -11.89
CA LYS A 194 -7.13 4.24 -13.01
C LYS A 194 -8.33 3.43 -12.51
N LEU A 195 -8.11 2.40 -11.68
CA LEU A 195 -9.18 1.60 -11.09
C LEU A 195 -10.15 2.43 -10.24
N ARG A 196 -9.64 3.42 -9.50
CA ARG A 196 -10.50 4.34 -8.72
C ARG A 196 -11.37 5.22 -9.63
N ILE A 197 -10.83 5.70 -10.74
CA ILE A 197 -11.57 6.49 -11.72
C ILE A 197 -12.66 5.65 -12.38
N ASP A 198 -12.35 4.39 -12.75
CA ASP A 198 -13.33 3.44 -13.29
C ASP A 198 -14.46 3.21 -12.29
N TYR A 199 -14.12 2.97 -11.03
CA TYR A 199 -15.10 2.82 -9.96
C TYR A 199 -16.03 4.03 -9.83
N LEU A 200 -15.48 5.26 -9.86
CA LEU A 200 -16.29 6.48 -9.79
C LEU A 200 -17.27 6.62 -10.98
N TYR A 201 -16.89 6.13 -12.14
CA TYR A 201 -17.75 6.10 -13.33
C TYR A 201 -18.83 5.02 -13.21
N ASP A 202 -18.47 3.81 -12.80
CA ASP A 202 -19.40 2.69 -12.62
C ASP A 202 -20.48 2.99 -11.57
N TYR A 203 -20.16 3.83 -10.60
CA TYR A 203 -21.11 4.33 -9.57
C TYR A 203 -21.79 5.65 -9.94
N GLU A 204 -21.75 6.04 -11.21
CA GLU A 204 -22.43 7.24 -11.74
C GLU A 204 -22.04 8.56 -11.03
N ILE A 205 -20.84 8.60 -10.43
CA ILE A 205 -20.29 9.80 -9.79
C ILE A 205 -19.65 10.71 -10.83
N LEU A 206 -19.08 10.12 -11.89
CA LEU A 206 -18.57 10.84 -13.05
C LEU A 206 -19.51 10.65 -14.24
N SER A 207 -19.82 11.74 -14.94
CA SER A 207 -20.49 11.64 -16.23
C SER A 207 -19.57 11.00 -17.28
N SER A 208 -20.15 10.46 -18.36
CA SER A 208 -19.36 9.88 -19.46
C SER A 208 -18.35 10.87 -20.06
N ILE A 209 -18.72 12.15 -20.17
CA ILE A 209 -17.83 13.19 -20.71
C ILE A 209 -16.62 13.39 -19.80
N GLU A 210 -16.85 13.48 -18.47
CA GLU A 210 -15.78 13.63 -17.49
C GLU A 210 -14.89 12.40 -17.46
N TYR A 211 -15.50 11.21 -17.41
CA TYR A 211 -14.77 9.95 -17.39
C TYR A 211 -13.84 9.80 -18.61
N PHE A 212 -14.35 9.91 -19.84
CA PHE A 212 -13.53 9.69 -21.02
C PHE A 212 -12.40 10.72 -21.17
N LYS A 213 -12.63 11.95 -20.72
CA LYS A 213 -11.56 12.96 -20.68
C LYS A 213 -10.44 12.56 -19.72
N ILE A 214 -10.79 12.17 -18.48
CA ILE A 214 -9.82 11.77 -17.46
C ILE A 214 -9.12 10.47 -17.88
N ASP A 215 -9.88 9.49 -18.35
CA ASP A 215 -9.39 8.17 -18.75
C ASP A 215 -8.32 8.27 -19.83
N SER A 216 -8.57 9.07 -20.86
CA SER A 216 -7.61 9.31 -21.94
C SER A 216 -6.24 9.80 -21.44
N ILE A 217 -6.25 10.74 -20.49
CA ILE A 217 -5.02 11.27 -19.87
C ILE A 217 -4.36 10.21 -18.99
N MET A 218 -5.16 9.49 -18.18
CA MET A 218 -4.64 8.46 -17.29
C MET A 218 -4.02 7.29 -18.02
N GLN A 219 -4.56 6.88 -19.15
CA GLN A 219 -3.93 5.86 -20.01
C GLN A 219 -2.56 6.31 -20.52
N SER A 220 -2.43 7.58 -20.93
CA SER A 220 -1.14 8.17 -21.33
C SER A 220 -0.14 8.14 -20.15
N ILE A 221 -0.55 8.59 -18.97
CA ILE A 221 0.28 8.59 -17.75
C ILE A 221 0.72 7.16 -17.40
N LEU A 222 -0.19 6.20 -17.43
CA LEU A 222 0.12 4.80 -17.14
C LEU A 222 1.13 4.22 -18.14
N GLN A 223 0.99 4.52 -19.42
CA GLN A 223 1.96 4.10 -20.43
C GLN A 223 3.34 4.72 -20.18
N MET A 224 3.40 6.01 -19.86
CA MET A 224 4.64 6.70 -19.53
C MET A 224 5.31 6.14 -18.28
N SER A 225 4.55 5.80 -17.24
CA SER A 225 5.10 5.19 -16.01
C SER A 225 5.74 3.81 -16.26
N LYS A 226 5.15 3.00 -17.15
CA LYS A 226 5.75 1.73 -17.62
C LYS A 226 7.05 1.96 -18.37
N VAL A 227 7.10 2.98 -19.22
CA VAL A 227 8.34 3.35 -19.94
C VAL A 227 9.42 3.80 -18.98
N VAL A 228 9.07 4.63 -17.98
CA VAL A 228 10.02 5.07 -16.94
C VAL A 228 10.60 3.89 -16.18
N LEU A 229 9.77 2.95 -15.71
CA LEU A 229 10.24 1.74 -15.04
C LEU A 229 11.26 0.97 -15.88
N ASN A 230 10.96 0.76 -17.17
CA ASN A 230 11.87 0.05 -18.07
C ASN A 230 13.17 0.82 -18.32
N LEU A 231 13.11 2.15 -18.41
CA LEU A 231 14.30 3.00 -18.58
C LEU A 231 15.17 3.02 -17.32
N VAL A 232 14.57 3.03 -16.12
CA VAL A 232 15.32 2.95 -14.85
C VAL A 232 16.04 1.60 -14.77
N LEU A 233 15.35 0.48 -15.04
CA LEU A 233 15.98 -0.84 -15.10
C LEU A 233 17.16 -0.87 -16.08
N LYS A 234 16.99 -0.26 -17.26
CA LYS A 234 18.08 -0.15 -18.24
C LYS A 234 19.22 0.75 -17.75
N ASN A 235 18.90 1.85 -17.06
CA ASN A 235 19.89 2.78 -16.52
C ASN A 235 20.75 2.13 -15.42
N MET A 236 20.16 1.30 -14.57
CA MET A 236 20.88 0.54 -13.53
C MET A 236 21.96 -0.40 -14.11
N ILE A 237 21.81 -0.81 -15.38
CA ILE A 237 22.78 -1.68 -16.07
C ILE A 237 23.80 -0.85 -16.85
N LEU A 238 23.39 0.25 -17.48
CA LEU A 238 24.18 0.95 -18.50
C LEU A 238 24.71 2.32 -18.06
N GLU A 239 24.15 2.92 -17.02
CA GLU A 239 24.49 4.24 -16.43
C GLU A 239 24.70 5.35 -17.47
N LYS A 240 23.82 5.45 -18.47
CA LYS A 240 23.96 6.41 -19.56
C LYS A 240 23.22 7.73 -19.23
N LYS A 241 23.92 8.85 -19.25
CA LYS A 241 23.35 10.20 -19.04
C LYS A 241 22.13 10.45 -19.95
N GLN A 242 22.20 10.10 -21.23
CA GLN A 242 21.09 10.27 -22.16
C GLN A 242 19.81 9.51 -21.75
N THR A 243 19.96 8.37 -21.04
CA THR A 243 18.82 7.63 -20.49
C THR A 243 18.22 8.38 -19.30
N GLN A 244 19.05 8.99 -18.45
CA GLN A 244 18.60 9.78 -17.31
C GLN A 244 17.85 11.03 -17.75
N ASP A 245 18.37 11.77 -18.74
CA ASP A 245 17.71 12.96 -19.28
C ASP A 245 16.32 12.59 -19.83
N LYS A 246 16.21 11.48 -20.58
CA LYS A 246 14.93 10.99 -21.10
C LYS A 246 13.96 10.60 -19.97
N ILE A 247 14.43 10.00 -18.88
CA ILE A 247 13.60 9.70 -17.71
C ILE A 247 13.03 11.00 -17.11
N CYS A 248 13.88 12.02 -16.93
CA CYS A 248 13.46 13.31 -16.40
C CYS A 248 12.39 13.98 -17.28
N ASP A 249 12.55 13.96 -18.60
CA ASP A 249 11.56 14.50 -19.54
C ASP A 249 10.21 13.81 -19.41
N ILE A 250 10.20 12.47 -19.28
CA ILE A 250 8.97 11.71 -19.12
C ILE A 250 8.34 11.99 -17.75
N ILE A 251 9.12 12.06 -16.68
CA ILE A 251 8.64 12.38 -15.33
C ILE A 251 7.98 13.77 -15.30
N LYS A 252 8.58 14.76 -15.95
CA LYS A 252 8.00 16.10 -16.09
C LYS A 252 6.64 16.04 -16.79
N ASN A 253 6.54 15.29 -17.89
CA ASN A 253 5.30 15.14 -18.64
C ASN A 253 4.21 14.41 -17.81
N ILE A 254 4.59 13.36 -17.06
CA ILE A 254 3.67 12.68 -16.11
C ILE A 254 3.13 13.70 -15.10
N LYS A 255 4.00 14.51 -14.48
CA LYS A 255 3.58 15.52 -13.51
C LYS A 255 2.56 16.49 -14.08
N GLU A 256 2.84 17.04 -15.27
CA GLU A 256 1.97 18.01 -15.93
C GLU A 256 0.58 17.42 -16.26
N GLN A 257 0.55 16.22 -16.84
CA GLN A 257 -0.70 15.53 -17.16
C GLN A 257 -1.47 15.11 -15.89
N GLU A 258 -0.78 14.71 -14.86
CA GLU A 258 -1.40 14.35 -13.58
C GLU A 258 -2.03 15.55 -12.89
N GLN A 259 -1.32 16.68 -12.88
CA GLN A 259 -1.86 17.92 -12.36
C GLN A 259 -3.14 18.34 -13.07
N GLU A 260 -3.17 18.26 -14.41
CA GLU A 260 -4.35 18.58 -15.22
C GLU A 260 -5.50 17.60 -14.91
N SER A 261 -5.23 16.29 -14.99
CA SER A 261 -6.22 15.25 -14.82
C SER A 261 -6.86 15.27 -13.43
N TYR A 262 -6.05 15.38 -12.37
CA TYR A 262 -6.55 15.36 -11.00
C TYR A 262 -7.24 16.67 -10.60
N ALA A 263 -6.81 17.81 -11.14
CA ALA A 263 -7.55 19.06 -10.96
C ALA A 263 -8.94 18.99 -11.63
N TYR A 264 -9.01 18.38 -12.81
CA TYR A 264 -10.28 18.16 -13.50
C TYR A 264 -11.18 17.18 -12.73
N LEU A 265 -10.62 16.04 -12.26
CA LEU A 265 -11.33 15.08 -11.41
C LEU A 265 -11.88 15.74 -10.14
N LEU A 266 -11.04 16.51 -9.45
CA LEU A 266 -11.45 17.24 -8.23
C LEU A 266 -12.64 18.18 -8.48
N ASN A 267 -12.62 18.90 -9.61
CA ASN A 267 -13.71 19.76 -9.99
C ASN A 267 -15.01 18.98 -10.30
N ALA A 268 -14.91 17.83 -10.97
CA ALA A 268 -16.04 16.96 -11.24
C ALA A 268 -16.68 16.44 -9.95
N LEU A 269 -15.86 15.96 -9.01
CA LEU A 269 -16.31 15.44 -7.72
C LEU A 269 -16.98 16.53 -6.86
N LYS A 270 -16.47 17.75 -6.86
CA LYS A 270 -17.10 18.89 -6.14
C LYS A 270 -18.47 19.21 -6.70
N LYS A 271 -18.64 19.24 -8.03
CA LYS A 271 -19.94 19.43 -8.67
C LYS A 271 -20.95 18.33 -8.31
N TYR A 272 -20.49 17.09 -8.27
CA TYR A 272 -21.32 15.96 -7.84
C TYR A 272 -21.84 16.16 -6.40
N GLU A 273 -20.96 16.52 -5.45
CA GLU A 273 -21.36 16.79 -4.07
C GLU A 273 -22.33 17.99 -3.95
N GLU A 274 -22.09 19.08 -4.69
CA GLU A 274 -22.99 20.22 -4.73
C GLU A 274 -24.39 19.83 -5.24
N SER A 275 -24.46 18.98 -6.28
CA SER A 275 -25.73 18.48 -6.82
C SER A 275 -26.51 17.63 -5.81
N LYS A 276 -25.81 16.79 -5.03
CA LYS A 276 -26.43 16.00 -3.94
C LYS A 276 -27.02 16.87 -2.84
N CYS A 277 -26.32 17.92 -2.43
CA CYS A 277 -26.81 18.84 -1.41
C CYS A 277 -28.08 19.54 -1.85
N LEU A 278 -28.21 19.90 -3.14
CA LEU A 278 -29.40 20.54 -3.70
C LEU A 278 -30.63 19.61 -3.74
N LEU A 279 -30.43 18.31 -3.95
CA LEU A 279 -31.50 17.30 -3.96
C LEU A 279 -32.00 16.89 -2.58
N GLN A 280 -31.31 17.27 -1.50
CA GLN A 280 -31.68 16.98 -0.13
C GLN A 280 -32.39 18.18 0.58
N LEU A 281 -32.55 19.30 -0.11
CA LEU A 281 -33.34 20.45 0.39
C LEU A 281 -34.82 20.12 0.19
N PRO A 282 -35.68 20.26 1.26
CA PRO A 282 -37.09 19.91 1.25
C PRO A 282 -37.89 20.78 0.28
#